data_80b5f9f25702cc159d89c96b44fa4c08
#
_entry.id   80b5f9f25702cc159d89c96b44fa4c08
#
_cell.length_a   1.000
_cell.length_b   1.000
_cell.length_c   1.000
_cell.angle_alpha   90.00
_cell.angle_beta   90.00
_cell.angle_gamma   90.00
#
_symmetry.space_group_name_H-M   'P 1'
#
loop_
_entity.id
_entity.type
_entity.pdbx_description
1 polymer ?
#
loop_
_entity_poly.entity_id
_entity_poly.type
_entity_poly.pdbx_seq_one_letter_code
_entity_poly.pdbx_strand_id
1 'polypeptide(L)'
;GEAVKPYYSDDAVTIYHGRWEDVLPTLCDASVGFVDPPYNYGFDYGDGYDDKRSPGEYAAWCGAWFDLMRQRCDRLIVTPGHGNLLQWLEREPSGIAAWYKPGNPAGAGIFQWCEWEPICVWGSGRIGGSNVYRATTNIGFGKTGRDGSAHPCPKPLKLMTGLLAAFKGPTVIDPMCGSGTTLRAAKDLGMTACGIEQNEAYCEIAAKRMAQEVLDFGGAA
;
A
#
# COMPACT_ATOMS: atom_id res chain seq x y z
N GLY A 1 -24.11 11.88 -8.88
CA GLY A 1 -23.54 10.82 -9.70
C GLY A 1 -23.98 9.47 -9.18
N GLU A 2 -24.10 8.47 -10.03
CA GLU A 2 -24.35 7.10 -9.57
C GLU A 2 -23.20 6.66 -8.65
N ALA A 3 -23.54 6.00 -7.55
CA ALA A 3 -22.54 5.46 -6.62
C ALA A 3 -21.73 4.36 -7.34
N VAL A 4 -20.41 4.43 -7.25
CA VAL A 4 -19.54 3.39 -7.82
C VAL A 4 -19.85 2.06 -7.12
N LYS A 5 -20.17 1.03 -7.90
CA LYS A 5 -20.51 -0.30 -7.35
C LYS A 5 -19.22 -1.01 -6.91
N PRO A 6 -19.18 -1.55 -5.67
CA PRO A 6 -18.07 -2.38 -5.24
C PRO A 6 -17.87 -3.61 -6.11
N TYR A 7 -16.62 -3.99 -6.36
CA TYR A 7 -16.21 -5.26 -6.94
C TYR A 7 -16.35 -6.41 -5.92
N TYR A 8 -15.98 -6.12 -4.67
CA TYR A 8 -16.10 -7.02 -3.53
C TYR A 8 -16.48 -6.22 -2.29
N SER A 9 -17.29 -6.81 -1.40
CA SER A 9 -17.56 -6.24 -0.10
C SER A 9 -17.91 -7.34 0.90
N ASP A 10 -17.35 -7.23 2.11
CA ASP A 10 -17.77 -7.98 3.29
C ASP A 10 -17.93 -7.00 4.49
N ASP A 11 -18.07 -7.50 5.70
CA ASP A 11 -18.29 -6.68 6.90
C ASP A 11 -17.09 -5.77 7.23
N ALA A 12 -15.88 -6.09 6.77
CA ALA A 12 -14.66 -5.37 7.09
C ALA A 12 -14.03 -4.66 5.89
N VAL A 13 -14.18 -5.19 4.68
CA VAL A 13 -13.42 -4.73 3.51
C VAL A 13 -14.33 -4.48 2.32
N THR A 14 -14.11 -3.33 1.66
CA THR A 14 -14.72 -3.01 0.36
C THR A 14 -13.62 -2.79 -0.67
N ILE A 15 -13.73 -3.41 -1.84
CA ILE A 15 -12.80 -3.25 -2.97
C ILE A 15 -13.56 -2.67 -4.16
N TYR A 16 -13.02 -1.64 -4.76
CA TYR A 16 -13.54 -1.05 -5.99
C TYR A 16 -12.59 -1.34 -7.15
N HIS A 17 -13.14 -1.86 -8.26
CA HIS A 17 -12.44 -1.93 -9.52
C HIS A 17 -12.59 -0.61 -10.25
N GLY A 18 -11.49 0.09 -10.47
CA GLY A 18 -11.49 1.39 -11.14
C GLY A 18 -10.24 2.20 -10.87
N ARG A 19 -10.18 3.37 -11.47
CA ARG A 19 -9.09 4.31 -11.24
C ARG A 19 -9.32 5.08 -9.95
N TRP A 20 -8.24 5.41 -9.24
CA TRP A 20 -8.36 6.21 -8.00
C TRP A 20 -8.99 7.59 -8.28
N GLU A 21 -8.77 8.19 -9.47
CA GLU A 21 -9.32 9.48 -9.88
C GLU A 21 -10.85 9.50 -9.84
N ASP A 22 -11.46 8.37 -10.18
CA ASP A 22 -12.93 8.24 -10.28
C ASP A 22 -13.56 7.82 -8.96
N VAL A 23 -12.88 6.96 -8.19
CA VAL A 23 -13.44 6.33 -7.00
C VAL A 23 -13.11 7.08 -5.72
N LEU A 24 -11.84 7.45 -5.51
CA LEU A 24 -11.39 8.07 -4.27
C LEU A 24 -12.17 9.34 -3.88
N PRO A 25 -12.58 10.23 -4.81
CA PRO A 25 -13.42 11.38 -4.46
C PRO A 25 -14.78 11.03 -3.85
N THR A 26 -15.28 9.82 -4.08
CA THR A 26 -16.61 9.35 -3.62
C THR A 26 -16.58 8.66 -2.25
N LEU A 27 -15.38 8.32 -1.75
CA LEU A 27 -15.23 7.58 -0.50
C LEU A 27 -15.39 8.50 0.73
N CYS A 28 -15.75 7.90 1.87
CA CYS A 28 -15.71 8.57 3.16
C CYS A 28 -14.27 8.78 3.63
N ASP A 29 -14.09 9.66 4.62
CA ASP A 29 -12.80 9.89 5.26
C ASP A 29 -12.36 8.68 6.09
N ALA A 30 -11.05 8.54 6.30
CA ALA A 30 -10.47 7.43 7.03
C ALA A 30 -9.41 7.90 8.05
N SER A 31 -9.18 7.06 9.07
CA SER A 31 -8.14 7.32 10.06
C SER A 31 -6.74 7.20 9.46
N VAL A 32 -6.55 6.25 8.55
CA VAL A 32 -5.25 5.96 7.94
C VAL A 32 -5.39 5.80 6.43
N GLY A 33 -4.60 6.56 5.70
CA GLY A 33 -4.32 6.32 4.29
C GLY A 33 -3.01 5.55 4.13
N PHE A 34 -2.99 4.54 3.30
CA PHE A 34 -1.75 3.90 2.87
C PHE A 34 -1.65 3.93 1.36
N VAL A 35 -0.48 4.30 0.83
CA VAL A 35 -0.24 4.33 -0.62
C VAL A 35 1.13 3.75 -0.93
N ASP A 36 1.15 2.70 -1.74
CA ASP A 36 2.33 2.15 -2.39
C ASP A 36 2.24 2.44 -3.89
N PRO A 37 2.59 3.65 -4.33
CA PRO A 37 2.37 4.04 -5.71
C PRO A 37 3.35 3.31 -6.64
N PRO A 38 3.01 3.10 -7.92
CA PRO A 38 3.98 2.76 -8.95
C PRO A 38 5.15 3.74 -8.92
N TYR A 39 6.40 3.22 -9.03
CA TYR A 39 7.61 4.03 -8.79
C TYR A 39 8.17 4.74 -10.03
N ASN A 40 7.49 4.61 -11.17
CA ASN A 40 7.94 5.16 -12.45
C ASN A 40 9.28 4.56 -12.94
N TYR A 41 9.49 3.27 -12.68
CA TYR A 41 10.68 2.55 -13.12
C TYR A 41 10.48 1.80 -14.44
N GLY A 42 9.34 1.99 -15.08
CA GLY A 42 8.99 1.35 -16.35
C GLY A 42 8.53 -0.09 -16.20
N PHE A 43 7.89 -0.39 -15.08
CA PHE A 43 7.34 -1.71 -14.83
C PHE A 43 6.01 -1.89 -15.58
N ASP A 44 5.80 -3.05 -16.19
CA ASP A 44 4.55 -3.42 -16.85
C ASP A 44 3.58 -4.06 -15.83
N TYR A 45 2.54 -3.34 -15.45
CA TYR A 45 1.49 -3.82 -14.57
C TYR A 45 0.37 -4.57 -15.31
N GLY A 46 0.46 -4.67 -16.64
CA GLY A 46 -0.45 -5.48 -17.46
C GLY A 46 -1.84 -4.89 -17.71
N ASP A 47 -2.08 -3.64 -17.32
CA ASP A 47 -3.39 -2.96 -17.39
C ASP A 47 -3.38 -1.67 -18.22
N GLY A 48 -2.31 -1.45 -18.99
CA GLY A 48 -2.11 -0.22 -19.75
C GLY A 48 -1.70 0.99 -18.91
N TYR A 49 -1.36 0.80 -17.63
CA TYR A 49 -0.78 1.85 -16.81
C TYR A 49 0.59 2.27 -17.34
N ASP A 50 0.78 3.56 -17.60
CA ASP A 50 2.06 4.09 -18.06
C ASP A 50 3.00 4.37 -16.87
N ASP A 51 3.93 3.46 -16.61
CA ASP A 51 4.98 3.58 -15.59
C ASP A 51 6.27 4.24 -16.15
N LYS A 52 6.15 5.04 -17.22
CA LYS A 52 7.27 5.74 -17.88
C LYS A 52 6.97 7.22 -18.12
N ARG A 53 6.32 7.86 -17.15
CA ARG A 53 6.05 9.29 -17.21
C ARG A 53 7.35 10.08 -17.11
N SER A 54 7.40 11.27 -17.70
CA SER A 54 8.46 12.22 -17.42
C SER A 54 8.48 12.57 -15.92
N PRO A 55 9.60 13.01 -15.34
CA PRO A 55 9.67 13.36 -13.91
C PRO A 55 8.61 14.38 -13.48
N GLY A 56 8.32 15.38 -14.33
CA GLY A 56 7.30 16.38 -14.03
C GLY A 56 5.87 15.82 -14.04
N GLU A 57 5.53 14.99 -15.02
CA GLU A 57 4.23 14.31 -15.10
C GLU A 57 4.03 13.35 -13.94
N TYR A 58 5.07 12.62 -13.54
CA TYR A 58 5.02 11.74 -12.38
C TYR A 58 4.81 12.52 -11.08
N ALA A 59 5.54 13.63 -10.90
CA ALA A 59 5.40 14.50 -9.74
C ALA A 59 3.99 15.10 -9.65
N ALA A 60 3.40 15.54 -10.78
CA ALA A 60 2.05 16.06 -10.85
C ALA A 60 1.01 14.98 -10.53
N TRP A 61 1.17 13.78 -11.09
CA TRP A 61 0.31 12.64 -10.80
C TRP A 61 0.36 12.23 -9.33
N CYS A 62 1.56 12.15 -8.74
CA CYS A 62 1.73 11.91 -7.31
C CYS A 62 1.07 13.01 -6.47
N GLY A 63 1.18 14.27 -6.89
CA GLY A 63 0.54 15.40 -6.22
C GLY A 63 -0.97 15.27 -6.13
N ALA A 64 -1.59 14.90 -7.23
CA ALA A 64 -3.04 14.84 -7.32
C ALA A 64 -3.67 13.86 -6.31
N TRP A 65 -3.20 12.61 -6.24
CA TRP A 65 -3.72 11.66 -5.25
C TRP A 65 -3.24 11.99 -3.83
N PHE A 66 -2.03 12.51 -3.67
CA PHE A 66 -1.51 12.87 -2.35
C PHE A 66 -2.37 13.94 -1.68
N ASP A 67 -2.67 15.02 -2.40
CA ASP A 67 -3.46 16.13 -1.87
C ASP A 67 -4.87 15.68 -1.47
N LEU A 68 -5.48 14.79 -2.28
CA LEU A 68 -6.78 14.21 -1.98
C LEU A 68 -6.73 13.29 -0.75
N MET A 69 -5.71 12.42 -0.65
CA MET A 69 -5.52 11.56 0.51
C MET A 69 -5.24 12.35 1.79
N ARG A 70 -4.50 13.46 1.70
CA ARG A 70 -4.25 14.36 2.85
C ARG A 70 -5.50 15.06 3.36
N GLN A 71 -6.48 15.30 2.50
CA GLN A 71 -7.77 15.87 2.88
C GLN A 71 -8.69 14.85 3.55
N ARG A 72 -8.54 13.56 3.19
CA ARG A 72 -9.44 12.48 3.62
C ARG A 72 -8.93 11.63 4.76
N CYS A 73 -7.63 11.69 5.06
CA CYS A 73 -7.04 10.82 6.07
C CYS A 73 -6.36 11.64 7.17
N ASP A 74 -6.61 11.25 8.44
CA ASP A 74 -5.92 11.87 9.58
C ASP A 74 -4.41 11.65 9.49
N ARG A 75 -4.01 10.47 9.02
CA ARG A 75 -2.61 10.06 8.79
C ARG A 75 -2.45 9.41 7.44
N LEU A 76 -1.37 9.75 6.76
CA LEU A 76 -1.03 9.18 5.47
C LEU A 76 0.35 8.53 5.54
N ILE A 77 0.44 7.30 5.06
CA ILE A 77 1.66 6.51 4.94
C ILE A 77 1.93 6.31 3.45
N VAL A 78 3.12 6.63 3.00
CA VAL A 78 3.55 6.41 1.61
C VAL A 78 4.87 5.65 1.58
N THR A 79 4.97 4.64 0.73
CA THR A 79 6.22 3.93 0.43
C THR A 79 6.74 4.39 -0.93
N PRO A 80 7.60 5.43 -0.96
CA PRO A 80 7.96 6.12 -2.22
C PRO A 80 8.98 5.39 -3.09
N GLY A 81 9.62 4.33 -2.56
CA GLY A 81 10.84 3.79 -3.14
C GLY A 81 12.04 4.74 -2.99
N HIS A 82 13.27 4.21 -3.16
CA HIS A 82 14.49 5.00 -2.95
C HIS A 82 14.67 6.13 -3.96
N GLY A 83 14.42 5.85 -5.24
CA GLY A 83 14.66 6.82 -6.31
C GLY A 83 13.78 8.06 -6.23
N ASN A 84 12.63 7.95 -5.60
CA ASN A 84 11.67 9.04 -5.48
C ASN A 84 11.73 9.75 -4.11
N LEU A 85 12.58 9.29 -3.17
CA LEU A 85 12.59 9.80 -1.80
C LEU A 85 12.75 11.33 -1.74
N LEU A 86 13.66 11.91 -2.52
CA LEU A 86 13.91 13.36 -2.50
C LEU A 86 12.66 14.16 -2.86
N GLN A 87 11.91 13.74 -3.88
CA GLN A 87 10.63 14.34 -4.28
C GLN A 87 9.60 14.30 -3.14
N TRP A 88 9.61 13.23 -2.33
CA TRP A 88 8.68 13.08 -1.22
C TRP A 88 9.09 13.87 0.02
N LEU A 89 10.38 14.13 0.22
CA LEU A 89 10.88 15.01 1.28
C LEU A 89 10.45 16.46 1.07
N GLU A 90 10.33 16.92 -0.18
CA GLU A 90 9.81 18.26 -0.51
C GLU A 90 8.35 18.47 -0.03
N ARG A 91 7.61 17.39 0.25
CA ARG A 91 6.25 17.44 0.80
C ARG A 91 6.21 17.42 2.34
N GLU A 92 7.35 17.63 2.98
CA GLU A 92 7.53 17.81 4.43
C GLU A 92 6.82 16.71 5.27
N PRO A 93 7.24 15.43 5.17
CA PRO A 93 6.66 14.39 5.99
C PRO A 93 6.86 14.68 7.48
N SER A 94 5.83 14.42 8.29
CA SER A 94 5.90 14.57 9.74
C SER A 94 6.86 13.56 10.40
N GLY A 95 7.21 12.49 9.69
CA GLY A 95 8.15 11.47 10.11
C GLY A 95 8.58 10.56 8.99
N ILE A 96 9.76 9.94 9.18
CA ILE A 96 10.30 8.94 8.26
C ILE A 96 10.56 7.68 9.04
N ALA A 97 10.12 6.57 8.50
CA ALA A 97 10.40 5.23 8.98
C ALA A 97 11.16 4.43 7.91
N ALA A 98 11.71 3.31 8.30
CA ALA A 98 12.40 2.41 7.39
C ALA A 98 11.77 1.01 7.42
N TRP A 99 11.54 0.44 6.25
CA TRP A 99 11.34 -0.98 6.12
C TRP A 99 12.68 -1.66 5.89
N TYR A 100 13.18 -2.39 6.91
CA TYR A 100 14.41 -3.15 6.83
C TYR A 100 14.14 -4.55 6.26
N LYS A 101 14.84 -4.87 5.17
CA LYS A 101 14.73 -6.09 4.36
C LYS A 101 16.02 -6.90 4.42
N PRO A 102 16.34 -7.58 5.52
CA PRO A 102 17.61 -8.29 5.65
C PRO A 102 17.80 -9.32 4.54
N GLY A 103 18.97 -9.33 3.93
CA GLY A 103 19.35 -10.27 2.88
C GLY A 103 18.65 -10.02 1.53
N ASN A 104 18.09 -8.83 1.31
CA ASN A 104 17.54 -8.48 0.00
C ASN A 104 18.66 -8.24 -1.02
N PRO A 105 18.75 -9.05 -2.12
CA PRO A 105 19.82 -8.94 -3.10
C PRO A 105 19.59 -7.83 -4.14
N ALA A 106 18.45 -7.15 -4.10
CA ALA A 106 18.18 -6.08 -5.04
C ALA A 106 19.02 -4.84 -4.71
N GLY A 107 19.78 -4.35 -5.67
CA GLY A 107 20.55 -3.12 -5.53
C GLY A 107 19.70 -1.87 -5.67
N ALA A 108 20.25 -0.73 -5.21
CA ALA A 108 19.67 0.58 -5.45
C ALA A 108 20.76 1.62 -5.69
N GLY A 109 20.69 2.27 -6.84
CA GLY A 109 21.71 3.24 -7.25
C GLY A 109 23.10 2.60 -7.36
N ILE A 110 24.07 3.14 -6.62
CA ILE A 110 25.45 2.64 -6.59
C ILE A 110 25.65 1.44 -5.65
N PHE A 111 24.65 1.11 -4.84
CA PHE A 111 24.76 -0.01 -3.91
C PHE A 111 24.34 -1.32 -4.55
N GLN A 112 25.14 -2.36 -4.40
CA GLN A 112 24.83 -3.71 -4.86
C GLN A 112 23.66 -4.32 -4.09
N TRP A 113 23.49 -3.93 -2.82
CA TRP A 113 22.48 -4.45 -1.90
C TRP A 113 21.69 -3.28 -1.32
N CYS A 114 20.37 -3.38 -1.36
CA CYS A 114 19.48 -2.40 -0.76
C CYS A 114 18.59 -3.09 0.26
N GLU A 115 19.00 -3.04 1.53
CA GLU A 115 18.33 -3.74 2.62
C GLU A 115 17.28 -2.91 3.33
N TRP A 116 16.91 -1.75 2.83
CA TRP A 116 15.81 -0.95 3.40
C TRP A 116 15.04 -0.19 2.34
N GLU A 117 13.81 0.20 2.68
CA GLU A 117 13.01 1.15 1.90
C GLU A 117 12.49 2.26 2.80
N PRO A 118 12.40 3.50 2.30
CA PRO A 118 11.82 4.61 3.04
C PRO A 118 10.31 4.46 3.15
N ILE A 119 9.78 4.93 4.30
CA ILE A 119 8.34 5.08 4.55
C ILE A 119 8.15 6.50 5.02
N CYS A 120 7.44 7.31 4.25
CA CYS A 120 7.12 8.68 4.60
C CYS A 120 5.74 8.74 5.26
N VAL A 121 5.62 9.56 6.29
CA VAL A 121 4.40 9.65 7.11
C VAL A 121 4.00 11.11 7.29
N TRP A 122 2.72 11.39 7.10
CA TRP A 122 2.10 12.69 7.39
C TRP A 122 0.97 12.51 8.39
N GLY A 123 0.76 13.50 9.22
CA GLY A 123 -0.28 13.54 10.25
C GLY A 123 0.24 14.04 11.58
N SER A 124 -0.63 14.07 12.59
CA SER A 124 -0.32 14.57 13.93
C SER A 124 -0.28 13.44 14.96
N GLY A 125 0.31 13.77 16.12
CA GLY A 125 0.39 12.88 17.26
C GLY A 125 1.56 11.91 17.22
N ARG A 126 1.86 11.29 18.36
CA ARG A 126 2.93 10.29 18.47
C ARG A 126 2.47 8.93 17.97
N ILE A 127 3.34 8.26 17.21
CA ILE A 127 3.19 6.87 16.80
C ILE A 127 4.01 6.04 17.78
N GLY A 128 3.37 5.00 18.36
CA GLY A 128 4.05 4.13 19.30
C GLY A 128 5.03 3.18 18.60
N GLY A 129 6.07 2.74 19.31
CA GLY A 129 7.03 1.74 18.83
C GLY A 129 8.23 2.33 18.06
N SER A 130 8.88 1.46 17.29
CA SER A 130 10.06 1.79 16.48
C SER A 130 9.64 2.38 15.12
N ASN A 131 10.48 3.25 14.57
CA ASN A 131 10.37 3.68 13.17
C ASN A 131 11.15 2.76 12.20
N VAL A 132 11.62 1.58 12.66
CA VAL A 132 12.23 0.56 11.83
C VAL A 132 11.37 -0.71 11.87
N TYR A 133 10.84 -1.10 10.72
CA TYR A 133 10.01 -2.29 10.54
C TYR A 133 10.81 -3.37 9.83
N ARG A 134 11.04 -4.50 10.51
CA ARG A 134 11.78 -5.63 9.94
C ARG A 134 10.81 -6.64 9.33
N ALA A 135 10.88 -6.79 8.00
CA ALA A 135 10.16 -7.82 7.28
C ALA A 135 10.95 -8.24 6.03
N THR A 136 11.13 -9.54 5.83
CA THR A 136 11.76 -10.08 4.62
C THR A 136 10.81 -9.94 3.45
N THR A 137 11.34 -9.65 2.26
CA THR A 137 10.57 -9.73 1.02
C THR A 137 10.26 -11.19 0.73
N ASN A 138 9.03 -11.48 0.29
CA ASN A 138 8.65 -12.80 -0.21
C ASN A 138 9.08 -13.00 -1.67
N ILE A 139 10.16 -12.35 -2.11
CA ILE A 139 10.65 -12.46 -3.48
C ILE A 139 11.22 -13.86 -3.67
N GLY A 140 10.41 -14.76 -4.23
CA GLY A 140 10.91 -15.92 -4.92
C GLY A 140 11.60 -15.44 -6.20
N PHE A 141 12.76 -15.99 -6.53
CA PHE A 141 13.39 -15.82 -7.85
C PHE A 141 12.46 -16.42 -8.92
N GLY A 142 11.53 -15.60 -9.45
CA GLY A 142 10.57 -16.02 -10.45
C GLY A 142 9.51 -14.94 -10.70
N LYS A 143 8.81 -15.01 -11.82
CA LYS A 143 7.77 -14.06 -12.25
C LYS A 143 6.50 -14.10 -11.41
N THR A 144 6.44 -14.94 -10.39
CA THR A 144 5.32 -15.07 -9.45
C THR A 144 5.85 -14.97 -8.01
N GLY A 145 5.16 -14.29 -7.14
CA GLY A 145 5.47 -14.29 -5.70
C GLY A 145 5.49 -15.72 -5.13
N ARG A 146 6.19 -15.95 -4.00
CA ARG A 146 6.23 -17.28 -3.35
C ARG A 146 4.86 -17.82 -2.97
N ASP A 147 3.87 -16.95 -2.86
CA ASP A 147 2.46 -17.27 -2.58
C ASP A 147 1.65 -17.62 -3.84
N GLY A 148 2.30 -17.70 -5.01
CA GLY A 148 1.64 -17.95 -6.29
C GLY A 148 0.88 -16.71 -6.83
N SER A 149 0.99 -15.55 -6.18
CA SER A 149 0.36 -14.32 -6.65
C SER A 149 1.02 -13.84 -7.94
N ALA A 150 0.22 -13.48 -8.92
CA ALA A 150 0.69 -12.86 -10.16
C ALA A 150 1.20 -11.42 -9.95
N HIS A 151 1.05 -10.85 -8.74
CA HIS A 151 1.53 -9.50 -8.42
C HIS A 151 3.05 -9.51 -8.25
N PRO A 152 3.79 -8.69 -9.01
CA PRO A 152 5.24 -8.79 -9.10
C PRO A 152 5.98 -8.40 -7.81
N CYS A 153 5.40 -7.56 -6.97
CA CYS A 153 6.04 -7.06 -5.74
C CYS A 153 5.03 -6.80 -4.60
N PRO A 154 4.31 -7.82 -4.08
CA PRO A 154 3.41 -7.58 -2.97
C PRO A 154 4.20 -7.18 -1.72
N LYS A 155 3.76 -6.15 -1.00
CA LYS A 155 4.35 -5.81 0.30
C LYS A 155 4.11 -6.97 1.28
N PRO A 156 5.08 -7.30 2.18
CA PRO A 156 4.88 -8.36 3.16
C PRO A 156 3.73 -8.05 4.12
N LEU A 157 2.87 -9.03 4.38
CA LEU A 157 1.76 -8.87 5.34
C LEU A 157 2.25 -8.42 6.71
N LYS A 158 3.38 -8.99 7.19
CA LYS A 158 4.01 -8.61 8.46
C LYS A 158 4.38 -7.13 8.54
N LEU A 159 4.85 -6.54 7.43
CA LEU A 159 5.14 -5.11 7.36
C LEU A 159 3.86 -4.30 7.51
N MET A 160 2.82 -4.65 6.74
CA MET A 160 1.55 -3.93 6.74
C MET A 160 0.85 -4.01 8.09
N THR A 161 0.80 -5.21 8.69
CA THR A 161 0.25 -5.40 10.04
C THR A 161 1.00 -4.55 11.08
N GLY A 162 2.34 -4.53 11.02
CA GLY A 162 3.16 -3.72 11.94
C GLY A 162 2.92 -2.21 11.78
N LEU A 163 2.84 -1.73 10.54
CA LEU A 163 2.52 -0.33 10.24
C LEU A 163 1.13 0.04 10.76
N LEU A 164 0.09 -0.66 10.33
CA LEU A 164 -1.29 -0.33 10.70
C LEU A 164 -1.53 -0.43 12.21
N ALA A 165 -0.95 -1.42 12.89
CA ALA A 165 -1.04 -1.54 14.35
C ALA A 165 -0.40 -0.35 15.08
N ALA A 166 0.69 0.21 14.56
CA ALA A 166 1.35 1.38 15.14
C ALA A 166 0.52 2.66 14.99
N PHE A 167 -0.20 2.79 13.88
CA PHE A 167 -0.98 4.00 13.55
C PHE A 167 -2.33 4.07 14.25
N LYS A 168 -2.89 2.95 14.68
CA LYS A 168 -4.13 2.84 15.48
C LYS A 168 -5.28 3.71 14.95
N GLY A 169 -6.11 3.15 14.12
CA GLY A 169 -7.31 3.81 13.63
C GLY A 169 -8.37 2.79 13.24
N PRO A 170 -9.68 3.12 13.25
CA PRO A 170 -10.72 2.16 12.89
C PRO A 170 -10.82 1.89 11.39
N THR A 171 -10.30 2.80 10.55
CA THR A 171 -10.55 2.77 9.10
C THR A 171 -9.28 3.01 8.29
N VAL A 172 -9.15 2.30 7.16
CA VAL A 172 -8.01 2.40 6.23
C VAL A 172 -8.52 2.64 4.80
N ILE A 173 -7.85 3.54 4.05
CA ILE A 173 -8.00 3.66 2.60
C ILE A 173 -6.67 3.34 1.93
N ASP A 174 -6.72 2.49 0.89
CA ASP A 174 -5.59 2.22 -0.02
C ASP A 174 -6.07 2.42 -1.48
N PRO A 175 -5.72 3.55 -2.13
CA PRO A 175 -6.22 3.87 -3.47
C PRO A 175 -5.50 3.11 -4.59
N MET A 176 -4.51 2.26 -4.27
CA MET A 176 -3.71 1.45 -5.20
C MET A 176 -3.39 0.11 -4.57
N CYS A 177 -4.45 -0.60 -4.12
CA CYS A 177 -4.31 -1.72 -3.18
C CYS A 177 -3.69 -2.99 -3.78
N GLY A 178 -3.54 -3.07 -5.09
CA GLY A 178 -2.95 -4.21 -5.76
C GLY A 178 -3.63 -5.53 -5.34
N SER A 179 -2.84 -6.51 -4.94
CA SER A 179 -3.33 -7.81 -4.44
C SER A 179 -3.91 -7.78 -3.02
N GLY A 180 -4.16 -6.58 -2.44
CA GLY A 180 -4.90 -6.40 -1.19
C GLY A 180 -4.14 -6.69 0.11
N THR A 181 -2.82 -6.61 0.14
CA THR A 181 -2.05 -6.90 1.38
C THR A 181 -2.39 -5.93 2.50
N THR A 182 -2.56 -4.64 2.20
CA THR A 182 -2.98 -3.60 3.15
C THR A 182 -4.36 -3.90 3.72
N LEU A 183 -5.30 -4.27 2.85
CA LEU A 183 -6.68 -4.59 3.23
C LEU A 183 -6.73 -5.82 4.13
N ARG A 184 -5.92 -6.83 3.81
CA ARG A 184 -5.81 -8.04 4.64
C ARG A 184 -5.25 -7.73 6.02
N ALA A 185 -4.19 -6.92 6.09
CA ALA A 185 -3.61 -6.49 7.36
C ALA A 185 -4.63 -5.70 8.21
N ALA A 186 -5.41 -4.82 7.59
CA ALA A 186 -6.46 -4.08 8.27
C ALA A 186 -7.54 -5.02 8.82
N LYS A 187 -8.04 -5.96 8.01
CA LYS A 187 -9.03 -6.96 8.42
C LYS A 187 -8.53 -7.80 9.60
N ASP A 188 -7.27 -8.28 9.56
CA ASP A 188 -6.65 -9.06 10.63
C ASP A 188 -6.49 -8.28 11.95
N LEU A 189 -6.45 -6.95 11.87
CA LEU A 189 -6.41 -6.03 13.02
C LEU A 189 -7.79 -5.57 13.49
N GLY A 190 -8.88 -6.07 12.91
CA GLY A 190 -10.24 -5.64 13.23
C GLY A 190 -10.58 -4.22 12.76
N MET A 191 -9.85 -3.70 11.78
CA MET A 191 -10.13 -2.41 11.15
C MET A 191 -11.03 -2.62 9.92
N THR A 192 -11.80 -1.60 9.55
CA THR A 192 -12.46 -1.58 8.24
C THR A 192 -11.53 -0.99 7.20
N ALA A 193 -11.61 -1.48 5.96
CA ALA A 193 -10.73 -1.02 4.89
C ALA A 193 -11.45 -0.84 3.57
N CYS A 194 -11.03 0.17 2.81
CA CYS A 194 -11.47 0.41 1.46
C CYS A 194 -10.26 0.42 0.52
N GLY A 195 -10.29 -0.40 -0.51
CA GLY A 195 -9.26 -0.50 -1.54
C GLY A 195 -9.78 -0.11 -2.91
N ILE A 196 -8.92 0.52 -3.69
CA ILE A 196 -9.17 0.80 -5.12
C ILE A 196 -8.05 0.13 -5.91
N GLU A 197 -8.42 -0.55 -6.99
CA GLU A 197 -7.47 -1.20 -7.88
C GLU A 197 -8.00 -1.13 -9.32
N GLN A 198 -7.16 -0.69 -10.24
CA GLN A 198 -7.57 -0.54 -11.64
C GLN A 198 -7.44 -1.83 -12.45
N ASN A 199 -6.58 -2.76 -12.02
CA ASN A 199 -6.41 -4.05 -12.68
C ASN A 199 -7.38 -5.08 -12.10
N GLU A 200 -8.32 -5.55 -12.91
CA GLU A 200 -9.36 -6.48 -12.48
C GLU A 200 -8.78 -7.81 -11.96
N ALA A 201 -7.67 -8.29 -12.54
CA ALA A 201 -7.03 -9.51 -12.07
C ALA A 201 -6.47 -9.35 -10.65
N TYR A 202 -5.98 -8.17 -10.29
CA TYR A 202 -5.57 -7.87 -8.90
C TYR A 202 -6.76 -7.70 -7.97
N CYS A 203 -7.87 -7.12 -8.45
CA CYS A 203 -9.12 -7.10 -7.68
C CYS A 203 -9.60 -8.52 -7.34
N GLU A 204 -9.52 -9.45 -8.29
CA GLU A 204 -9.88 -10.85 -8.05
C GLU A 204 -8.98 -11.52 -7.01
N ILE A 205 -7.66 -11.30 -7.09
CA ILE A 205 -6.70 -11.82 -6.11
C ILE A 205 -6.98 -11.22 -4.72
N ALA A 206 -7.21 -9.91 -4.65
CA ALA A 206 -7.54 -9.23 -3.40
C ALA A 206 -8.85 -9.76 -2.81
N ALA A 207 -9.91 -9.92 -3.60
CA ALA A 207 -11.19 -10.47 -3.15
C ALA A 207 -11.04 -11.90 -2.61
N LYS A 208 -10.31 -12.77 -3.32
CA LYS A 208 -10.02 -14.13 -2.85
C LYS A 208 -9.25 -14.14 -1.52
N ARG A 209 -8.29 -13.21 -1.37
CA ARG A 209 -7.52 -13.04 -0.12
C ARG A 209 -8.41 -12.59 1.05
N MET A 210 -9.39 -11.71 0.79
CA MET A 210 -10.34 -11.27 1.83
C MET A 210 -11.34 -12.39 2.21
N ALA A 211 -11.75 -13.21 1.26
CA ALA A 211 -12.66 -14.33 1.50
C ALA A 211 -12.00 -15.51 2.27
N GLN A 212 -10.67 -15.54 2.38
CA GLN A 212 -9.99 -16.56 3.18
C GLN A 212 -10.25 -16.30 4.68
N GLU A 213 -10.95 -17.20 5.32
CA GLU A 213 -11.09 -17.20 6.77
C GLU A 213 -9.74 -17.54 7.42
N VAL A 214 -9.35 -16.78 8.44
CA VAL A 214 -8.30 -17.22 9.35
C VAL A 214 -8.92 -18.33 10.19
N LEU A 215 -8.49 -19.56 9.97
CA LEU A 215 -8.79 -20.64 10.93
C LEU A 215 -8.09 -20.26 12.23
N ASP A 216 -8.86 -19.72 13.17
CA ASP A 216 -8.41 -19.51 14.54
C ASP A 216 -8.29 -20.90 15.20
N PHE A 217 -7.11 -21.47 15.11
CA PHE A 217 -6.76 -22.62 15.94
C PHE A 217 -6.57 -22.11 17.37
N GLY A 218 -7.67 -21.76 18.05
CA GLY A 218 -7.70 -21.23 19.39
C GLY A 218 -6.57 -21.81 20.25
N GLY A 219 -5.50 -21.04 20.35
CA GLY A 219 -4.38 -21.36 21.22
C GLY A 219 -4.87 -21.22 22.65
N ALA A 220 -5.17 -22.34 23.29
CA ALA A 220 -5.34 -22.38 24.72
C ALA A 220 -4.13 -21.74 25.39
N ALA A 221 -4.39 -20.74 26.21
CA ALA A 221 -3.45 -20.03 27.06
C ALA A 221 -2.76 -20.98 28.05
#